data_04897201d82506ed4324ad703edc5deb
#
_entry.id   04897201d82506ed4324ad703edc5deb
#
_cell.length_a   1.000
_cell.length_b   1.000
_cell.length_c   1.000
_cell.angle_alpha   90.00
_cell.angle_beta   90.00
_cell.angle_gamma   90.00
#
_symmetry.space_group_name_H-M   'P 1'
#
loop_
_entity.id
_entity.type
_entity.pdbx_description
1 polymer ?
#
loop_
_entity_poly.entity_id
_entity_poly.type
_entity_poly.pdbx_seq_one_letter_code
_entity_poly.pdbx_strand_id
1 'polypeptide(L)'
;LLQKIVQDQRALIEKDTGKPAGEVPQVWALYKEVQGYYEKGMRVPDDVLLLWCDDNWANIRRLPTPEERARPGGAGVYYHFDYVGGPRSYKWLNVTPIPKIWEQMHLAWQYDAKRMWIVNVGDLKPMEVPIEFFLTYAWNPAAWPAERLPEYLRLWAAREFGAEHA
;
A
#
# COMPACT_ATOMS: atom_id res chain seq x y z
N LEU A 1 -15.45 -20.07 -5.45
CA LEU A 1 -16.29 -18.89 -5.16
C LEU A 1 -15.60 -17.58 -5.55
N LEU A 2 -14.44 -17.22 -4.98
CA LEU A 2 -13.76 -15.93 -5.24
C LEU A 2 -13.46 -15.69 -6.71
N GLN A 3 -12.92 -16.67 -7.43
CA GLN A 3 -12.66 -16.55 -8.86
C GLN A 3 -13.93 -16.28 -9.68
N LYS A 4 -15.05 -16.89 -9.28
CA LYS A 4 -16.35 -16.61 -9.91
C LYS A 4 -16.80 -15.17 -9.65
N ILE A 5 -16.63 -14.66 -8.44
CA ILE A 5 -16.95 -13.26 -8.12
C ILE A 5 -16.18 -12.30 -9.02
N VAL A 6 -14.88 -12.54 -9.23
CA VAL A 6 -14.06 -11.71 -10.13
C VAL A 6 -14.61 -11.76 -11.56
N GLN A 7 -14.98 -12.94 -12.06
CA GLN A 7 -15.55 -13.09 -13.40
C GLN A 7 -16.89 -12.36 -13.54
N ASP A 8 -17.77 -12.52 -12.55
CA ASP A 8 -19.08 -11.87 -12.55
C ASP A 8 -18.94 -10.32 -12.50
N GLN A 9 -18.01 -9.80 -11.66
CA GLN A 9 -17.70 -8.37 -11.64
C GLN A 9 -17.19 -7.87 -13.00
N ARG A 10 -16.31 -8.61 -13.65
CA ARG A 10 -15.80 -8.25 -14.98
C ARG A 10 -16.91 -8.17 -16.03
N ALA A 11 -17.82 -9.15 -16.03
CA ALA A 11 -18.98 -9.13 -16.91
C ALA A 11 -19.90 -7.92 -16.66
N LEU A 12 -20.09 -7.53 -15.38
CA LEU A 12 -20.84 -6.33 -15.03
C LEU A 12 -20.14 -5.04 -15.50
N ILE A 13 -18.83 -4.96 -15.32
CA ILE A 13 -18.00 -3.82 -15.79
C ILE A 13 -18.13 -3.66 -17.31
N GLU A 14 -18.00 -4.74 -18.07
CA GLU A 14 -18.15 -4.72 -19.53
C GLU A 14 -19.56 -4.26 -19.96
N LYS A 15 -20.57 -4.78 -19.28
CA LYS A 15 -21.97 -4.42 -19.55
C LYS A 15 -22.25 -2.94 -19.26
N ASP A 16 -21.71 -2.43 -18.16
CA ASP A 16 -21.99 -1.06 -17.70
C ASP A 16 -21.18 0.00 -18.47
N THR A 17 -19.90 -0.29 -18.72
CA THR A 17 -18.98 0.66 -19.36
C THR A 17 -18.95 0.57 -20.87
N GLY A 18 -19.40 -0.53 -21.45
CA GLY A 18 -19.26 -0.84 -22.88
C GLY A 18 -17.82 -1.10 -23.33
N LYS A 19 -16.88 -1.26 -22.38
CA LYS A 19 -15.45 -1.49 -22.63
C LYS A 19 -15.06 -2.91 -22.22
N PRO A 20 -14.06 -3.52 -22.89
CA PRO A 20 -13.48 -4.77 -22.41
C PRO A 20 -13.00 -4.62 -20.94
N ALA A 21 -13.25 -5.62 -20.10
CA ALA A 21 -12.89 -5.55 -18.69
C ALA A 21 -11.39 -5.28 -18.46
N GLY A 22 -10.52 -5.75 -19.35
CA GLY A 22 -9.07 -5.51 -19.28
C GLY A 22 -8.64 -4.05 -19.50
N GLU A 23 -9.50 -3.22 -20.08
CA GLU A 23 -9.26 -1.78 -20.26
C GLU A 23 -9.70 -0.94 -19.04
N VAL A 24 -10.42 -1.54 -18.11
CA VAL A 24 -10.89 -0.88 -16.89
C VAL A 24 -10.03 -1.33 -15.72
N PRO A 25 -9.34 -0.40 -15.02
CA PRO A 25 -8.48 -0.76 -13.90
C PRO A 25 -9.23 -1.50 -12.79
N GLN A 26 -8.72 -2.66 -12.40
CA GLN A 26 -9.29 -3.49 -11.35
C GLN A 26 -8.21 -3.90 -10.35
N VAL A 27 -8.60 -4.05 -9.10
CA VAL A 27 -7.69 -4.37 -7.99
C VAL A 27 -8.23 -5.59 -7.24
N TRP A 28 -7.34 -6.49 -6.89
CA TRP A 28 -7.61 -7.62 -6.02
C TRP A 28 -6.79 -7.52 -4.73
N ALA A 29 -7.46 -7.23 -3.61
CA ALA A 29 -6.78 -7.12 -2.32
C ALA A 29 -6.49 -8.51 -1.74
N LEU A 30 -5.22 -8.77 -1.49
CA LEU A 30 -4.70 -10.00 -0.88
C LEU A 30 -4.58 -9.81 0.64
N TYR A 31 -5.72 -9.54 1.29
CA TYR A 31 -5.78 -9.26 2.72
C TYR A 31 -6.13 -10.51 3.52
N LYS A 32 -5.41 -10.74 4.61
CA LYS A 32 -5.62 -11.87 5.53
C LYS A 32 -5.71 -13.23 4.80
N GLU A 33 -6.83 -13.94 4.97
CA GLU A 33 -7.04 -15.27 4.39
C GLU A 33 -7.03 -15.29 2.86
N VAL A 34 -7.33 -14.17 2.21
CA VAL A 34 -7.33 -14.08 0.75
C VAL A 34 -5.93 -14.28 0.17
N GLN A 35 -4.89 -13.77 0.86
CA GLN A 35 -3.51 -14.06 0.50
C GLN A 35 -3.24 -15.57 0.56
N GLY A 36 -3.67 -16.24 1.63
CA GLY A 36 -3.52 -17.68 1.78
C GLY A 36 -4.24 -18.50 0.70
N TYR A 37 -5.39 -18.03 0.21
CA TYR A 37 -6.07 -18.67 -0.93
C TYR A 37 -5.28 -18.47 -2.23
N TYR A 38 -4.70 -17.29 -2.43
CA TYR A 38 -3.86 -17.02 -3.58
C TYR A 38 -2.60 -17.91 -3.57
N GLU A 39 -1.95 -18.04 -2.45
CA GLU A 39 -0.77 -18.92 -2.27
C GLU A 39 -1.10 -20.40 -2.52
N LYS A 40 -2.33 -20.82 -2.23
CA LYS A 40 -2.84 -22.18 -2.51
C LYS A 40 -3.36 -22.38 -3.95
N GLY A 41 -3.13 -21.41 -4.83
CA GLY A 41 -3.43 -21.56 -6.26
C GLY A 41 -4.70 -20.84 -6.76
N MET A 42 -5.39 -20.06 -5.94
CA MET A 42 -6.41 -19.14 -6.44
C MET A 42 -5.76 -18.08 -7.32
N ARG A 43 -6.37 -17.79 -8.48
CA ARG A 43 -5.83 -16.81 -9.44
C ARG A 43 -6.92 -15.86 -9.91
N VAL A 44 -6.47 -14.66 -10.28
CA VAL A 44 -7.27 -13.64 -10.97
C VAL A 44 -6.64 -13.35 -12.32
N PRO A 45 -7.38 -12.80 -13.31
CA PRO A 45 -6.83 -12.43 -14.62
C PRO A 45 -5.58 -11.53 -14.48
N ASP A 46 -4.66 -11.65 -15.42
CA ASP A 46 -3.33 -11.01 -15.30
C ASP A 46 -3.36 -9.48 -15.40
N ASP A 47 -4.43 -8.91 -15.95
CA ASP A 47 -4.69 -7.48 -16.00
C ASP A 47 -5.21 -6.89 -14.68
N VAL A 48 -5.61 -7.73 -13.73
CA VAL A 48 -6.03 -7.30 -12.38
C VAL A 48 -4.79 -7.05 -11.52
N LEU A 49 -4.72 -5.86 -10.91
CA LEU A 49 -3.64 -5.49 -9.98
C LEU A 49 -3.71 -6.33 -8.70
N LEU A 50 -2.58 -6.90 -8.29
CA LEU A 50 -2.45 -7.58 -7.01
C LEU A 50 -2.06 -6.58 -5.92
N LEU A 51 -2.93 -6.40 -4.94
CA LEU A 51 -2.69 -5.48 -3.82
C LEU A 51 -2.28 -6.28 -2.58
N TRP A 52 -0.99 -6.32 -2.30
CA TRP A 52 -0.41 -6.98 -1.13
C TRP A 52 -0.67 -6.17 0.13
N CYS A 53 -0.86 -6.84 1.26
CA CYS A 53 -1.16 -6.18 2.52
C CYS A 53 -0.08 -6.44 3.56
N ASP A 54 0.06 -5.49 4.50
CA ASP A 54 0.85 -5.65 5.70
C ASP A 54 0.09 -6.42 6.80
N ASP A 55 0.76 -6.63 7.93
CA ASP A 55 0.19 -7.20 9.13
C ASP A 55 -0.07 -6.13 10.21
N ASN A 56 -0.65 -6.54 11.36
CA ASN A 56 -0.93 -5.63 12.48
C ASN A 56 0.32 -5.02 13.15
N TRP A 57 1.51 -5.32 12.64
CA TRP A 57 2.79 -4.78 13.09
C TRP A 57 3.42 -3.86 12.03
N ALA A 58 2.65 -3.52 11.00
CA ALA A 58 3.09 -2.72 9.87
C ALA A 58 4.27 -3.34 9.10
N ASN A 59 4.27 -4.68 8.96
CA ASN A 59 5.24 -5.39 8.15
C ASN A 59 4.58 -5.95 6.89
N ILE A 60 5.10 -5.65 5.73
CA ILE A 60 4.72 -6.31 4.49
C ILE A 60 5.26 -7.74 4.54
N ARG A 61 4.36 -8.72 4.63
CA ARG A 61 4.73 -10.12 4.83
C ARG A 61 5.10 -10.85 3.54
N ARG A 62 4.66 -10.34 2.42
CA ARG A 62 4.92 -10.89 1.10
C ARG A 62 4.95 -9.78 0.05
N LEU A 63 5.85 -9.94 -0.90
CA LEU A 63 6.00 -9.09 -2.07
C LEU A 63 5.89 -9.95 -3.34
N PRO A 64 5.63 -9.35 -4.51
CA PRO A 64 5.45 -10.11 -5.74
C PRO A 64 6.72 -10.87 -6.13
N THR A 65 6.53 -12.12 -6.60
CA THR A 65 7.60 -12.90 -7.23
C THR A 65 7.98 -12.31 -8.58
N PRO A 66 9.11 -12.74 -9.21
CA PRO A 66 9.46 -12.29 -10.56
C PRO A 66 8.35 -12.50 -11.59
N GLU A 67 7.64 -13.62 -11.52
CA GLU A 67 6.52 -13.93 -12.43
C GLU A 67 5.33 -13.00 -12.19
N GLU A 68 5.04 -12.70 -10.92
CA GLU A 68 3.95 -11.80 -10.57
C GLU A 68 4.25 -10.33 -10.95
N ARG A 69 5.53 -9.93 -10.96
CA ARG A 69 5.96 -8.60 -11.44
C ARG A 69 5.73 -8.42 -12.94
N ALA A 70 5.81 -9.51 -13.71
CA ALA A 70 5.61 -9.48 -15.15
C ALA A 70 4.14 -9.34 -15.57
N ARG A 71 3.19 -9.42 -14.63
CA ARG A 71 1.73 -9.30 -14.91
C ARG A 71 1.40 -7.87 -15.41
N PRO A 72 0.57 -7.72 -16.46
CA PRO A 72 0.13 -6.41 -16.95
C PRO A 72 -0.55 -5.54 -15.87
N GLY A 73 -1.34 -6.16 -14.98
CA GLY A 73 -1.99 -5.47 -13.86
C GLY A 73 -1.01 -4.94 -12.82
N GLY A 74 0.19 -5.54 -12.73
CA GLY A 74 1.19 -5.16 -11.77
C GLY A 74 0.81 -5.47 -10.33
N ALA A 75 1.51 -4.82 -9.39
CA ALA A 75 1.32 -5.00 -7.97
C ALA A 75 1.34 -3.66 -7.21
N GLY A 76 0.71 -3.66 -6.07
CA GLY A 76 0.68 -2.54 -5.14
C GLY A 76 0.66 -2.99 -3.69
N VAL A 77 0.54 -2.05 -2.78
CA VAL A 77 0.51 -2.30 -1.33
C VAL A 77 -0.65 -1.57 -0.66
N TYR A 78 -1.34 -2.25 0.20
CA TYR A 78 -2.26 -1.69 1.19
C TYR A 78 -1.57 -1.73 2.56
N TYR A 79 -1.15 -0.57 3.02
CA TYR A 79 -0.40 -0.35 4.24
C TYR A 79 -1.27 0.25 5.33
N HIS A 80 -0.91 0.08 6.60
CA HIS A 80 -1.70 0.59 7.71
C HIS A 80 -0.83 1.35 8.71
N PHE A 81 -1.30 2.51 9.14
CA PHE A 81 -0.83 3.21 10.33
C PHE A 81 -1.64 2.82 11.55
N ASP A 82 -2.90 2.46 11.35
CA ASP A 82 -3.77 1.98 12.41
C ASP A 82 -4.46 0.67 12.03
N TYR A 83 -4.77 -0.13 13.03
CA TYR A 83 -5.43 -1.42 12.92
C TYR A 83 -6.56 -1.56 13.92
N VAL A 84 -7.61 -2.26 13.51
CA VAL A 84 -8.72 -2.69 14.37
C VAL A 84 -8.69 -4.20 14.52
N GLY A 85 -8.69 -4.69 15.75
CA GLY A 85 -8.70 -6.13 16.06
C GLY A 85 -7.35 -6.65 16.55
N GLY A 86 -7.40 -7.87 17.13
CA GLY A 86 -6.21 -8.52 17.67
C GLY A 86 -5.17 -8.87 16.62
N PRO A 87 -3.92 -9.12 17.02
CA PRO A 87 -3.40 -9.05 18.40
C PRO A 87 -3.03 -7.63 18.85
N ARG A 88 -3.03 -6.65 17.96
CA ARG A 88 -2.63 -5.27 18.25
C ARG A 88 -3.63 -4.30 17.59
N SER A 89 -4.40 -3.59 18.41
CA SER A 89 -5.52 -2.77 17.98
C SER A 89 -5.54 -1.43 18.71
N TYR A 90 -6.03 -0.38 18.06
CA TYR A 90 -6.24 0.95 18.63
C TYR A 90 -5.05 1.44 19.47
N LYS A 91 -3.91 1.58 18.83
CA LYS A 91 -2.71 2.10 19.47
C LYS A 91 -2.87 3.57 19.85
N TRP A 92 -2.21 3.95 20.93
CA TRP A 92 -2.22 5.32 21.40
C TRP A 92 -1.54 6.28 20.41
N LEU A 93 -2.26 7.33 19.98
CA LEU A 93 -1.76 8.37 19.10
C LEU A 93 -0.99 7.84 17.89
N ASN A 94 0.03 8.57 17.46
CA ASN A 94 0.93 8.18 16.38
C ASN A 94 2.03 7.23 16.89
N VAL A 95 2.00 6.00 16.41
CA VAL A 95 2.98 4.94 16.73
C VAL A 95 3.72 4.44 15.48
N THR A 96 3.66 5.20 14.38
CA THR A 96 4.23 4.81 13.10
C THR A 96 5.46 5.69 12.79
N PRO A 97 6.68 5.23 13.13
CA PRO A 97 7.88 6.01 12.88
C PRO A 97 8.20 6.09 11.38
N ILE A 98 8.65 7.25 10.92
CA ILE A 98 9.04 7.49 9.52
C ILE A 98 10.04 6.45 8.99
N PRO A 99 11.09 6.04 9.71
CA PRO A 99 11.99 5.00 9.22
C PRO A 99 11.29 3.66 8.92
N LYS A 100 10.24 3.32 9.68
CA LYS A 100 9.46 2.10 9.43
C LYS A 100 8.64 2.21 8.15
N ILE A 101 8.00 3.36 7.92
CA ILE A 101 7.26 3.62 6.68
C ILE A 101 8.24 3.51 5.51
N TRP A 102 9.37 4.20 5.61
CA TRP A 102 10.40 4.19 4.57
C TRP A 102 10.87 2.77 4.24
N GLU A 103 11.27 2.01 5.27
CA GLU A 103 11.77 0.63 5.10
C GLU A 103 10.77 -0.23 4.32
N GLN A 104 9.52 -0.23 4.73
CA GLN A 104 8.50 -1.09 4.14
C GLN A 104 8.10 -0.65 2.73
N MET A 105 7.96 0.66 2.52
CA MET A 105 7.61 1.19 1.20
C MET A 105 8.81 1.15 0.24
N HIS A 106 10.04 1.24 0.74
CA HIS A 106 11.25 1.03 -0.05
C HIS A 106 11.35 -0.42 -0.55
N LEU A 107 11.06 -1.39 0.31
CA LEU A 107 10.95 -2.79 -0.10
C LEU A 107 9.88 -2.97 -1.18
N ALA A 108 8.68 -2.38 -0.98
CA ALA A 108 7.63 -2.42 -1.99
C ALA A 108 8.10 -1.84 -3.33
N TRP A 109 8.79 -0.71 -3.29
CA TRP A 109 9.38 -0.08 -4.47
C TRP A 109 10.42 -0.98 -5.17
N GLN A 110 11.35 -1.55 -4.44
CA GLN A 110 12.40 -2.43 -4.98
C GLN A 110 11.85 -3.71 -5.60
N TYR A 111 10.73 -4.22 -5.07
CA TYR A 111 10.09 -5.44 -5.57
C TYR A 111 8.96 -5.18 -6.57
N ASP A 112 8.91 -3.98 -7.19
CA ASP A 112 7.93 -3.58 -8.19
C ASP A 112 6.45 -3.59 -7.72
N ALA A 113 6.19 -3.61 -6.43
CA ALA A 113 4.86 -3.38 -5.86
C ALA A 113 4.57 -1.86 -5.79
N LYS A 114 4.65 -1.18 -6.93
CA LYS A 114 4.65 0.30 -7.03
C LYS A 114 3.49 0.88 -7.84
N ARG A 115 2.61 0.02 -8.35
CA ARG A 115 1.50 0.47 -9.21
C ARG A 115 0.42 1.21 -8.46
N MET A 116 0.21 0.86 -7.20
CA MET A 116 -0.76 1.48 -6.31
C MET A 116 -0.30 1.33 -4.85
N TRP A 117 -0.26 2.44 -4.13
CA TRP A 117 -0.06 2.43 -2.69
C TRP A 117 -1.27 3.04 -2.01
N ILE A 118 -1.87 2.29 -1.11
CA ILE A 118 -2.98 2.73 -0.27
C ILE A 118 -2.50 2.67 1.18
N VAL A 119 -2.84 3.67 1.98
CA VAL A 119 -2.58 3.66 3.41
C VAL A 119 -3.86 3.91 4.20
N ASN A 120 -4.17 3.00 5.12
CA ASN A 120 -5.21 3.21 6.13
C ASN A 120 -4.58 3.96 7.30
N VAL A 121 -5.01 5.18 7.52
CA VAL A 121 -4.41 6.07 8.51
C VAL A 121 -5.16 6.07 9.85
N GLY A 122 -6.32 5.42 9.93
CA GLY A 122 -7.23 5.56 11.06
C GLY A 122 -7.82 6.97 11.08
N ASP A 123 -7.47 7.74 12.09
CA ASP A 123 -7.83 9.15 12.17
C ASP A 123 -6.79 10.05 11.48
N LEU A 124 -7.24 11.17 10.94
CA LEU A 124 -6.32 12.14 10.30
C LEU A 124 -5.40 12.80 11.33
N LYS A 125 -5.95 13.10 12.50
CA LYS A 125 -5.18 13.65 13.62
C LYS A 125 -4.87 12.56 14.64
N PRO A 126 -3.64 12.46 15.12
CA PRO A 126 -2.42 13.26 14.85
C PRO A 126 -1.49 12.61 13.82
N MET A 127 -2.01 12.13 12.70
CA MET A 127 -1.26 11.38 11.69
C MET A 127 -0.68 12.25 10.56
N GLU A 128 -0.68 13.57 10.71
CA GLU A 128 -0.26 14.50 9.65
C GLU A 128 1.15 14.21 9.14
N VAL A 129 2.10 14.05 10.04
CA VAL A 129 3.51 13.80 9.67
C VAL A 129 3.70 12.50 8.92
N PRO A 130 3.24 11.33 9.42
CA PRO A 130 3.39 10.07 8.68
C PRO A 130 2.57 10.03 7.39
N ILE A 131 1.39 10.66 7.33
CA ILE A 131 0.60 10.77 6.10
C ILE A 131 1.39 11.54 5.04
N GLU A 132 1.86 12.72 5.38
CA GLU A 132 2.62 13.55 4.46
C GLU A 132 3.91 12.85 4.00
N PHE A 133 4.64 12.22 4.92
CA PHE A 133 5.84 11.48 4.54
C PHE A 133 5.51 10.33 3.57
N PHE A 134 4.49 9.54 3.85
CA PHE A 134 4.08 8.44 2.97
C PHE A 134 3.75 8.94 1.56
N LEU A 135 2.97 10.00 1.44
CA LEU A 135 2.59 10.57 0.14
C LEU A 135 3.80 11.21 -0.58
N THR A 136 4.65 11.91 0.15
CA THR A 136 5.89 12.49 -0.39
C THR A 136 6.83 11.40 -0.91
N TYR A 137 6.98 10.33 -0.16
CA TYR A 137 7.79 9.19 -0.56
C TYR A 137 7.18 8.47 -1.77
N ALA A 138 5.87 8.25 -1.77
CA ALA A 138 5.16 7.63 -2.90
C ALA A 138 5.29 8.45 -4.19
N TRP A 139 5.34 9.77 -4.08
CA TRP A 139 5.53 10.66 -5.23
C TRP A 139 6.92 10.51 -5.86
N ASN A 140 7.97 10.46 -5.04
CA ASN A 140 9.34 10.30 -5.53
C ASN A 140 10.23 9.56 -4.52
N PRO A 141 10.24 8.22 -4.52
CA PRO A 141 11.05 7.42 -3.61
C PRO A 141 12.55 7.72 -3.71
N ALA A 142 13.05 8.05 -4.90
CA ALA A 142 14.47 8.33 -5.12
C ALA A 142 14.95 9.63 -4.44
N ALA A 143 14.06 10.57 -4.18
CA ALA A 143 14.39 11.82 -3.50
C ALA A 143 14.64 11.65 -1.98
N TRP A 144 14.23 10.52 -1.40
CA TRP A 144 14.29 10.27 0.03
C TRP A 144 15.05 8.97 0.36
N PRO A 145 16.36 8.90 0.13
CA PRO A 145 17.18 7.79 0.60
C PRO A 145 17.25 7.79 2.14
N ALA A 146 17.66 6.67 2.74
CA ALA A 146 17.65 6.49 4.19
C ALA A 146 18.39 7.59 4.96
N GLU A 147 19.49 8.08 4.40
CA GLU A 147 20.36 9.11 4.99
C GLU A 147 19.67 10.46 5.13
N ARG A 148 18.63 10.71 4.34
CA ARG A 148 17.85 11.96 4.38
C ARG A 148 16.67 11.95 5.34
N LEU A 149 16.32 10.81 5.91
CA LEU A 149 15.15 10.72 6.80
C LEU A 149 15.20 11.69 8.00
N PRO A 150 16.36 11.90 8.66
CA PRO A 150 16.45 12.92 9.73
C PRO A 150 16.13 14.34 9.25
N GLU A 151 16.43 14.64 7.98
CA GLU A 151 16.15 15.96 7.40
C GLU A 151 14.64 16.20 7.23
N TYR A 152 13.85 15.16 7.01
CA TYR A 152 12.42 15.30 6.75
C TYR A 152 11.69 16.00 7.91
N LEU A 153 11.89 15.53 9.13
CA LEU A 153 11.23 16.13 10.31
C LEU A 153 11.66 17.57 10.54
N ARG A 154 12.94 17.87 10.32
CA ARG A 154 13.47 19.23 10.41
C ARG A 154 12.80 20.17 9.40
N LEU A 155 12.69 19.74 8.14
CA LEU A 155 12.02 20.52 7.09
C LEU A 155 10.54 20.70 7.37
N TRP A 156 9.88 19.66 7.85
CA TRP A 156 8.48 19.71 8.24
C TRP A 156 8.26 20.71 9.38
N ALA A 157 9.07 20.63 10.46
CA ALA A 157 8.99 21.55 11.59
C ALA A 157 9.26 23.01 11.17
N ALA A 158 10.27 23.24 10.33
CA ALA A 158 10.57 24.57 9.79
C ALA A 158 9.39 25.19 9.03
N ARG A 159 8.69 24.38 8.26
CA ARG A 159 7.53 24.84 7.49
C ARG A 159 6.33 25.16 8.37
N GLU A 160 6.03 24.30 9.35
CA GLU A 160 4.83 24.42 10.17
C GLU A 160 4.98 25.43 11.33
N PHE A 161 6.17 25.57 11.88
CA PHE A 161 6.40 26.35 13.10
C PHE A 161 7.43 27.47 12.97
N GLY A 162 8.13 27.55 11.85
CA GLY A 162 9.21 28.50 11.61
C GLY A 162 10.59 27.87 11.66
N ALA A 163 11.54 28.47 10.96
CA ALA A 163 12.91 27.92 10.84
C ALA A 163 13.68 27.84 12.18
N GLU A 164 13.30 28.68 13.14
CA GLU A 164 13.88 28.71 14.50
C GLU A 164 13.48 27.49 15.35
N HIS A 165 12.50 26.69 14.89
CA HIS A 165 12.02 25.48 15.57
C HIS A 165 12.44 24.19 14.85
N ALA A 166 13.36 24.26 13.88
CA ALA A 166 13.77 23.15 13.03
C ALA A 166 15.09 22.49 13.46
#